data_d73f2f315362787aa73bbe03ce78bf47
#
_entry.id   d73f2f315362787aa73bbe03ce78bf47
#
_cell.length_a   1.000
_cell.length_b   1.000
_cell.length_c   1.000
_cell.angle_alpha   90.00
_cell.angle_beta   90.00
_cell.angle_gamma   90.00
#
_symmetry.space_group_name_H-M   'P 1'
#
loop_
_entity.id
_entity.type
_entity.pdbx_description
1 polymer ?
#
loop_
_entity_poly.entity_id
_entity_poly.type
_entity_poly.pdbx_seq_one_letter_code
_entity_poly.pdbx_strand_id
1 'polypeptide(L)'
;MSQHLLMIEDDARLAAMVRQYLEQSGFTVSVAGDGHGGLAQLTNPAKGEPVDLVILDLMLPDIDGLEVCRRIRALPGHLSQMPVLMLTAKG
;
A
#
# COMPACT_ATOMS: atom_id res chain seq x y z
N MET A 1 -18.53 8.24 -1.54
CA MET A 1 -17.50 7.53 -2.29
C MET A 1 -16.48 6.98 -1.33
N SER A 2 -16.04 5.76 -1.57
CA SER A 2 -15.07 5.16 -0.67
C SER A 2 -13.66 5.57 -1.07
N GLN A 3 -12.77 5.66 -0.08
CA GLN A 3 -11.38 5.89 -0.33
C GLN A 3 -10.70 4.58 -0.70
N HIS A 4 -9.71 4.67 -1.57
CA HIS A 4 -8.97 3.51 -2.06
C HIS A 4 -7.63 3.42 -1.33
N LEU A 5 -7.45 2.35 -0.56
CA LEU A 5 -6.23 2.09 0.18
C LEU A 5 -5.44 1.01 -0.53
N LEU A 6 -4.13 1.20 -0.62
CA LEU A 6 -3.23 0.16 -1.12
C LEU A 6 -2.43 -0.35 0.06
N MET A 7 -2.53 -1.65 0.33
CA MET A 7 -1.78 -2.27 1.39
C MET A 7 -0.64 -3.09 0.78
N ILE A 8 0.59 -2.79 1.17
CA ILE A 8 1.77 -3.50 0.70
C ILE A 8 2.27 -4.35 1.87
N GLU A 9 1.94 -5.65 1.80
CA GLU A 9 2.16 -6.57 2.90
C GLU A 9 2.35 -7.97 2.33
N ASP A 10 3.46 -8.63 2.66
CA ASP A 10 3.74 -9.96 2.11
C ASP A 10 3.08 -11.09 2.89
N ASP A 11 2.67 -10.86 4.11
CA ASP A 11 1.93 -11.88 4.88
C ASP A 11 0.49 -11.88 4.39
N ALA A 12 0.15 -12.86 3.56
CA ALA A 12 -1.16 -12.92 2.92
C ALA A 12 -2.29 -13.04 3.93
N ARG A 13 -2.06 -13.77 5.03
CA ARG A 13 -3.10 -13.95 6.03
C ARG A 13 -3.38 -12.64 6.77
N LEU A 14 -2.32 -11.93 7.15
CA LEU A 14 -2.46 -10.65 7.82
C LEU A 14 -3.13 -9.64 6.87
N ALA A 15 -2.70 -9.61 5.61
CA ALA A 15 -3.27 -8.70 4.63
C ALA A 15 -4.76 -8.95 4.45
N ALA A 16 -5.16 -10.22 4.37
CA ALA A 16 -6.57 -10.56 4.19
C ALA A 16 -7.40 -10.12 5.39
N MET A 17 -6.87 -10.28 6.59
CA MET A 17 -7.58 -9.92 7.80
C MET A 17 -7.76 -8.41 7.91
N VAL A 18 -6.71 -7.66 7.66
CA VAL A 18 -6.77 -6.19 7.72
C VAL A 18 -7.66 -5.66 6.61
N ARG A 19 -7.55 -6.24 5.41
CA ARG A 19 -8.38 -5.84 4.29
C ARG A 19 -9.86 -6.01 4.61
N GLN A 20 -10.24 -7.16 5.18
CA GLN A 20 -11.62 -7.41 5.51
C GLN A 20 -12.14 -6.39 6.50
N TYR A 21 -11.35 -6.08 7.51
CA TYR A 21 -11.72 -5.10 8.51
C TYR A 21 -11.94 -3.72 7.88
N LEU A 22 -11.01 -3.30 7.01
CA LEU A 22 -11.11 -1.99 6.39
C LEU A 22 -12.26 -1.91 5.41
N GLU A 23 -12.53 -3.01 4.68
CA GLU A 23 -13.68 -3.02 3.76
C GLU A 23 -15.00 -2.93 4.51
N GLN A 24 -15.07 -3.54 5.68
CA GLN A 24 -16.27 -3.40 6.52
C GLN A 24 -16.47 -1.97 6.99
N SER A 25 -15.40 -1.20 7.05
CA SER A 25 -15.48 0.21 7.44
C SER A 25 -15.72 1.14 6.25
N GLY A 26 -15.93 0.59 5.07
CA GLY A 26 -16.31 1.39 3.91
C GLY A 26 -15.18 1.73 2.95
N PHE A 27 -13.98 1.21 3.17
CA PHE A 27 -12.86 1.48 2.28
C PHE A 27 -12.81 0.46 1.15
N THR A 28 -12.23 0.87 0.01
CA THR A 28 -11.84 -0.04 -1.05
C THR A 28 -10.36 -0.35 -0.84
N VAL A 29 -9.99 -1.63 -0.84
CA VAL A 29 -8.61 -2.02 -0.51
C VAL A 29 -8.03 -2.87 -1.62
N SER A 30 -6.84 -2.51 -2.08
CA SER A 30 -6.02 -3.33 -2.95
C SER A 30 -4.81 -3.81 -2.15
N VAL A 31 -4.30 -4.98 -2.49
CA VAL A 31 -3.17 -5.58 -1.78
C VAL A 31 -2.07 -5.91 -2.77
N ALA A 32 -0.83 -5.59 -2.39
CA ALA A 32 0.35 -6.04 -3.12
C ALA A 32 1.23 -6.81 -2.13
N GLY A 33 1.80 -7.91 -2.60
CA GLY A 33 2.60 -8.79 -1.74
C GLY A 33 4.07 -8.42 -1.66
N ASP A 34 4.51 -7.42 -2.41
CA ASP A 34 5.90 -6.98 -2.36
C ASP A 34 5.99 -5.50 -2.74
N GLY A 35 7.19 -4.95 -2.59
CA GLY A 35 7.38 -3.53 -2.82
C GLY A 35 7.24 -3.13 -4.27
N HIS A 36 7.79 -3.92 -5.19
CA HIS A 36 7.69 -3.59 -6.61
C HIS A 36 6.25 -3.65 -7.10
N GLY A 37 5.48 -4.65 -6.64
CA GLY A 37 4.08 -4.74 -6.98
C GLY A 37 3.28 -3.56 -6.45
N GLY A 38 3.62 -3.12 -5.24
CA GLY A 38 2.96 -1.95 -4.67
C GLY A 38 3.24 -0.69 -5.45
N LEU A 39 4.48 -0.47 -5.83
CA LEU A 39 4.84 0.70 -6.62
C LEU A 39 4.15 0.68 -7.99
N ALA A 40 4.07 -0.50 -8.60
CA ALA A 40 3.38 -0.63 -9.88
C ALA A 40 1.90 -0.28 -9.76
N GLN A 41 1.26 -0.70 -8.67
CA GLN A 41 -0.16 -0.39 -8.47
C GLN A 41 -0.42 1.09 -8.20
N LEU A 42 0.56 1.80 -7.64
CA LEU A 42 0.40 3.25 -7.45
C LEU A 42 0.31 3.97 -8.78
N THR A 43 1.14 3.58 -9.76
CA THR A 43 1.14 4.24 -11.04
C THR A 43 0.08 3.69 -11.99
N ASN A 44 -0.38 2.47 -11.73
CA ASN A 44 -1.39 1.82 -12.57
C ASN A 44 -2.34 1.02 -11.67
N PRO A 45 -3.29 1.68 -11.01
CA PRO A 45 -4.13 1.03 -10.01
C PRO A 45 -4.91 -0.14 -10.58
N ALA A 46 -4.86 -1.27 -9.87
CA ALA A 46 -5.49 -2.50 -10.32
C ALA A 46 -7.00 -2.37 -10.48
N LYS A 47 -7.62 -1.51 -9.67
CA LYS A 47 -9.07 -1.33 -9.71
C LYS A 47 -9.47 -0.11 -10.55
N GLY A 48 -8.52 0.52 -11.22
CA GLY A 48 -8.80 1.70 -12.02
C GLY A 48 -9.07 2.97 -11.23
N GLU A 49 -9.01 2.89 -9.91
CA GLU A 49 -9.22 4.04 -9.05
C GLU A 49 -7.92 4.49 -8.44
N PRO A 50 -7.65 5.80 -8.41
CA PRO A 50 -6.42 6.29 -7.77
C PRO A 50 -6.36 5.87 -6.31
N VAL A 51 -5.15 5.58 -5.86
CA VAL A 51 -4.91 5.25 -4.46
C VAL A 51 -4.89 6.54 -3.65
N ASP A 52 -5.56 6.51 -2.50
CA ASP A 52 -5.63 7.67 -1.62
C ASP A 52 -4.65 7.59 -0.46
N LEU A 53 -4.27 6.37 -0.06
CA LEU A 53 -3.36 6.17 1.07
C LEU A 53 -2.71 4.81 0.93
N VAL A 54 -1.44 4.71 1.30
CA VAL A 54 -0.68 3.46 1.28
C VAL A 54 -0.45 3.00 2.71
N ILE A 55 -0.74 1.73 2.96
CA ILE A 55 -0.37 1.06 4.21
C ILE A 55 0.81 0.17 3.87
N LEU A 56 1.93 0.40 4.52
CA LEU A 56 3.21 -0.16 4.08
C LEU A 56 3.89 -0.91 5.21
N ASP A 57 4.22 -2.18 4.96
CA ASP A 57 5.02 -2.95 5.88
C ASP A 57 6.49 -2.63 5.65
N LEU A 58 7.26 -2.54 6.73
CA LEU A 58 8.69 -2.27 6.62
C LEU A 58 9.47 -3.47 6.09
N MET A 59 9.03 -4.68 6.41
CA MET A 59 9.77 -5.89 6.08
C MET A 59 9.14 -6.61 4.91
N LEU A 60 9.54 -6.21 3.71
CA LEU A 60 9.05 -6.82 2.47
C LEU A 60 10.13 -7.72 1.88
N PRO A 61 9.74 -8.69 1.02
CA PRO A 61 10.71 -9.67 0.52
C PRO A 61 11.66 -9.15 -0.53
N ASP A 62 11.29 -8.10 -1.27
CA ASP A 62 12.12 -7.62 -2.38
C ASP A 62 12.89 -6.36 -2.05
N ILE A 63 12.21 -5.33 -1.57
CA ILE A 63 12.86 -4.10 -1.12
C ILE A 63 12.22 -3.71 0.21
N ASP A 64 12.98 -3.07 1.09
CA ASP A 64 12.39 -2.74 2.38
C ASP A 64 11.42 -1.56 2.27
N GLY A 65 10.61 -1.39 3.30
CA GLY A 65 9.56 -0.37 3.28
C GLY A 65 10.10 1.04 3.20
N LEU A 66 11.27 1.31 3.77
CA LEU A 66 11.86 2.64 3.68
C LEU A 66 12.24 2.96 2.24
N GLU A 67 12.74 1.97 1.50
CA GLU A 67 13.06 2.17 0.10
C GLU A 67 11.80 2.39 -0.73
N VAL A 68 10.72 1.65 -0.44
CA VAL A 68 9.45 1.87 -1.10
C VAL A 68 9.00 3.32 -0.88
N CYS A 69 9.06 3.78 0.36
CA CYS A 69 8.67 5.13 0.69
C CYS A 69 9.50 6.17 -0.07
N ARG A 70 10.80 5.93 -0.15
CA ARG A 70 11.69 6.83 -0.88
C ARG A 70 11.31 6.90 -2.36
N ARG A 71 11.00 5.74 -2.96
CA ARG A 71 10.60 5.70 -4.37
C ARG A 71 9.26 6.37 -4.60
N ILE A 72 8.32 6.25 -3.65
CA ILE A 72 7.06 6.99 -3.75
C ILE A 72 7.32 8.48 -3.78
N ARG A 73 8.20 8.97 -2.91
CA ARG A 73 8.51 10.39 -2.85
C ARG A 73 9.20 10.91 -4.10
N ALA A 74 9.79 10.01 -4.89
CA ALA A 74 10.44 10.37 -6.14
C ALA A 74 9.52 10.28 -7.36
N LEU A 75 8.27 9.83 -7.18
CA LEU A 75 7.33 9.72 -8.29
C LEU A 75 6.89 11.11 -8.77
N PRO A 76 6.55 11.22 -10.07
CA PRO A 76 6.13 12.52 -10.59
C PRO A 76 4.75 12.92 -10.10
N GLY A 77 4.49 14.22 -10.12
CA GLY A 77 3.18 14.76 -9.85
C GLY A 77 2.76 14.58 -8.40
N HIS A 78 1.45 14.47 -8.21
CA HIS A 78 0.89 14.40 -6.87
C HIS A 78 1.20 13.08 -6.15
N LEU A 79 1.66 12.06 -6.88
CA LEU A 79 2.00 10.78 -6.24
C LEU A 79 3.14 10.91 -5.23
N SER A 80 4.02 11.89 -5.43
CA SER A 80 5.13 12.10 -4.51
C SER A 80 4.66 12.52 -3.12
N GLN A 81 3.42 12.95 -2.99
CA GLN A 81 2.86 13.40 -1.71
C GLN A 81 1.89 12.38 -1.12
N MET A 82 1.90 11.17 -1.63
CA MET A 82 1.01 10.10 -1.17
C MET A 82 1.15 9.88 0.33
N PRO A 83 0.05 9.92 1.08
CA PRO A 83 0.11 9.57 2.50
C PRO A 83 0.50 8.11 2.67
N VAL A 84 1.46 7.86 3.55
CA VAL A 84 1.94 6.50 3.81
C VAL A 84 1.85 6.25 5.31
N LEU A 85 1.15 5.18 5.66
CA LEU A 85 1.05 4.72 7.04
C LEU A 85 1.92 3.48 7.15
N MET A 86 2.98 3.56 7.95
CA MET A 86 3.90 2.44 8.07
C MET A 86 3.52 1.54 9.22
N LEU A 87 3.52 0.24 8.95
CA LEU A 87 3.34 -0.76 9.98
C LEU A 87 4.70 -1.27 10.39
N THR A 88 4.98 -1.25 11.68
CA THR A 88 6.24 -1.81 12.14
C THR A 88 6.02 -3.26 12.43
N ALA A 89 6.93 -4.07 11.98
CA ALA A 89 6.83 -5.49 12.20
C ALA A 89 7.19 -5.85 13.60
N LYS A 90 7.70 -4.90 14.37
CA LYS A 90 8.20 -5.26 15.54
C LYS A 90 7.39 -5.14 16.61
N GLY A 91 7.16 -6.09 17.11
CA GLY A 91 6.58 -6.02 18.39
C GLY A 91 7.62 -5.81 19.43
#